data_1d1c8ff1cf92b1a0494d4a70d0482a67
#
_entry.id   1d1c8ff1cf92b1a0494d4a70d0482a67
#
_cell.length_a   1.000
_cell.length_b   1.000
_cell.length_c   1.000
_cell.angle_alpha   90.00
_cell.angle_beta   90.00
_cell.angle_gamma   90.00
#
_symmetry.space_group_name_H-M   'P 1'
#
loop_
_entity.id
_entity.type
_entity.pdbx_description
1 polymer ?
#
loop_
_entity_poly.entity_id
_entity_poly.type
_entity_poly.pdbx_seq_one_letter_code
_entity_poly.pdbx_strand_id
1 'polypeptide(L)'
;MEKSSYTPNVFIFTRYYLPGFRAGGPIRSISNLVYHLERYIDFHIVTSDRDMGLSRHYNEVCLDTWIRNSENEVIYLSRLFFGFNLLSLILRNRKKSKVLYFNSFWDPMFTILPLIISKIFLNNCKVIIAPRGEFLDGALGVKRLKKNFYLWFFRSLGFVNNVVWHTTSYDECDAIRKLFKIDSNSIFQISNFSRIADKDIMKKGFLSGDTLRIVFLSRISPKKNLAFALSIISRLEFPTIFNIYGVIDDVEYWNYCQKLISQMNNHVIVIYHGSVDNRFVLDIFSDNDVFFLPTKSENFGHAIVESLLAGTPVLLSDKTPWRNLSSFGVGWDLPLNSDEVFLSTLNSYYSDLINGVSISRYNISQWINNRINHQYLINDYIMLFSQN
;
A
#
# COMPACT_ATOMS: atom_id res chain seq x y z
N MET A 1 -16.97 1.90 -25.98
CA MET A 1 -17.72 3.07 -25.45
C MET A 1 -16.84 4.28 -25.66
N GLU A 2 -17.28 5.24 -26.46
CA GLU A 2 -16.58 6.52 -26.61
C GLU A 2 -16.57 7.25 -25.26
N LYS A 3 -15.43 7.89 -24.91
CA LYS A 3 -15.35 8.75 -23.74
C LYS A 3 -16.46 9.80 -23.84
N SER A 4 -17.30 9.90 -22.83
CA SER A 4 -18.31 10.95 -22.71
C SER A 4 -17.61 12.31 -22.82
N SER A 5 -18.27 13.29 -23.42
CA SER A 5 -17.77 14.67 -23.57
C SER A 5 -17.44 15.39 -22.24
N TYR A 6 -17.57 14.70 -21.12
CA TYR A 6 -17.35 15.18 -19.75
C TYR A 6 -16.52 14.18 -18.93
N THR A 7 -15.30 13.87 -19.38
CA THR A 7 -14.35 13.11 -18.54
C THR A 7 -13.71 14.06 -17.52
N PRO A 8 -13.78 13.74 -16.21
CA PRO A 8 -13.09 14.55 -15.20
C PRO A 8 -11.57 14.53 -15.43
N ASN A 9 -10.94 15.69 -15.36
CA ASN A 9 -9.48 15.82 -15.36
C ASN A 9 -8.98 15.80 -13.91
N VAL A 10 -8.21 14.78 -13.54
CA VAL A 10 -7.68 14.58 -12.19
C VAL A 10 -6.16 14.68 -12.18
N PHE A 11 -5.63 15.65 -11.46
CA PHE A 11 -4.20 15.77 -11.20
C PHE A 11 -3.83 15.03 -9.93
N ILE A 12 -3.05 13.96 -10.06
CA ILE A 12 -2.58 13.14 -8.94
C ILE A 12 -1.16 13.57 -8.56
N PHE A 13 -0.99 14.01 -7.32
CA PHE A 13 0.31 14.29 -6.75
C PHE A 13 0.74 13.12 -5.85
N THR A 14 1.81 12.45 -6.23
CA THR A 14 2.36 11.32 -5.48
C THR A 14 3.88 11.33 -5.57
N ARG A 15 4.58 11.12 -4.44
CA ARG A 15 6.04 11.13 -4.44
C ARG A 15 6.63 10.01 -5.30
N TYR A 16 6.04 8.84 -5.27
CA TYR A 16 6.55 7.65 -5.97
C TYR A 16 5.49 7.05 -6.88
N TYR A 17 5.90 6.76 -8.10
CA TYR A 17 5.07 6.14 -9.13
C TYR A 17 5.92 5.20 -9.99
N LEU A 18 5.29 4.50 -10.93
CA LEU A 18 5.99 3.68 -11.91
C LEU A 18 7.05 4.52 -12.70
N PRO A 19 8.21 3.97 -13.07
CA PRO A 19 8.62 2.56 -12.96
C PRO A 19 9.14 2.16 -11.57
N GLY A 20 9.09 3.04 -10.58
CA GLY A 20 9.48 2.74 -9.21
C GLY A 20 8.60 1.65 -8.59
N PHE A 21 9.18 0.88 -7.66
CA PHE A 21 8.48 -0.20 -6.93
C PHE A 21 8.83 -0.25 -5.44
N ARG A 22 9.92 0.39 -5.01
CA ARG A 22 10.47 0.30 -3.64
C ARG A 22 9.54 0.89 -2.57
N ALA A 23 8.75 1.90 -2.91
CA ALA A 23 7.78 2.47 -1.97
C ALA A 23 6.56 1.54 -1.71
N GLY A 24 6.35 0.52 -2.53
CA GLY A 24 5.34 -0.51 -2.33
C GLY A 24 3.90 0.01 -2.41
N GLY A 25 3.16 -0.04 -1.30
CA GLY A 25 1.74 0.28 -1.22
C GLY A 25 1.30 1.59 -1.87
N PRO A 26 1.95 2.75 -1.64
CA PRO A 26 1.60 4.02 -2.28
C PRO A 26 1.62 3.98 -3.81
N ILE A 27 2.63 3.31 -4.41
CA ILE A 27 2.71 3.14 -5.87
C ILE A 27 1.55 2.27 -6.35
N ARG A 28 1.30 1.14 -5.69
CA ARG A 28 0.22 0.19 -6.04
C ARG A 28 -1.15 0.83 -5.96
N SER A 29 -1.40 1.64 -4.93
CA SER A 29 -2.69 2.33 -4.77
C SER A 29 -3.00 3.22 -5.97
N ILE A 30 -2.00 3.97 -6.48
CA ILE A 30 -2.22 4.87 -7.61
C ILE A 30 -2.18 4.13 -8.94
N SER A 31 -1.26 3.18 -9.14
CA SER A 31 -1.20 2.43 -10.40
C SER A 31 -2.46 1.59 -10.64
N ASN A 32 -2.99 0.94 -9.60
CA ASN A 32 -4.24 0.20 -9.72
C ASN A 32 -5.45 1.13 -9.93
N LEU A 33 -5.50 2.27 -9.22
CA LEU A 33 -6.55 3.28 -9.41
C LEU A 33 -6.58 3.77 -10.85
N VAL A 34 -5.43 4.14 -11.41
CA VAL A 34 -5.30 4.59 -12.80
C VAL A 34 -5.72 3.49 -13.76
N TYR A 35 -5.20 2.27 -13.60
CA TYR A 35 -5.50 1.13 -14.46
C TYR A 35 -7.01 0.82 -14.56
N HIS A 36 -7.72 0.86 -13.44
CA HIS A 36 -9.17 0.54 -13.43
C HIS A 36 -10.05 1.70 -13.93
N LEU A 37 -9.57 2.94 -13.85
CA LEU A 37 -10.37 4.12 -14.12
C LEU A 37 -9.95 4.91 -15.37
N GLU A 38 -8.86 4.57 -16.05
CA GLU A 38 -8.33 5.32 -17.20
C GLU A 38 -9.33 5.46 -18.37
N ARG A 39 -10.32 4.58 -18.45
CA ARG A 39 -11.39 4.67 -19.44
C ARG A 39 -12.46 5.70 -19.09
N TYR A 40 -12.53 6.13 -17.83
CA TYR A 40 -13.57 7.01 -17.29
C TYR A 40 -13.04 8.37 -16.88
N ILE A 41 -11.73 8.49 -16.63
CA ILE A 41 -11.10 9.67 -16.03
C ILE A 41 -9.78 9.93 -16.75
N ASP A 42 -9.50 11.21 -17.04
CA ASP A 42 -8.23 11.65 -17.58
C ASP A 42 -7.27 11.96 -16.42
N PHE A 43 -6.26 11.10 -16.23
CA PHE A 43 -5.29 11.26 -15.15
C PHE A 43 -4.01 11.96 -15.62
N HIS A 44 -3.59 12.93 -14.84
CA HIS A 44 -2.32 13.66 -14.98
C HIS A 44 -1.50 13.41 -13.70
N ILE A 45 -0.48 12.57 -13.78
CA ILE A 45 0.27 12.12 -12.62
C ILE A 45 1.54 12.92 -12.48
N VAL A 46 1.71 13.58 -11.33
CA VAL A 46 2.88 14.38 -10.98
C VAL A 46 3.67 13.62 -9.92
N THR A 47 4.91 13.23 -10.25
CA THR A 47 5.72 12.37 -9.40
C THR A 47 7.19 12.77 -9.38
N SER A 48 7.99 12.13 -8.49
CA SER A 48 9.43 12.35 -8.42
C SER A 48 10.17 11.60 -9.52
N ASP A 49 11.35 12.10 -9.86
CA ASP A 49 12.26 11.53 -10.84
C ASP A 49 12.99 10.26 -10.37
N ARG A 50 12.73 9.78 -9.14
CA ARG A 50 13.48 8.66 -8.54
C ARG A 50 12.65 7.82 -7.58
N ASP A 51 13.07 6.57 -7.38
CA ASP A 51 12.44 5.66 -6.44
C ASP A 51 12.91 5.88 -4.99
N MET A 52 12.21 5.28 -4.05
CA MET A 52 12.47 5.41 -2.61
C MET A 52 13.87 4.91 -2.25
N GLY A 53 14.61 5.78 -1.54
CA GLY A 53 15.96 5.49 -1.07
C GLY A 53 17.06 5.54 -2.15
N LEU A 54 16.73 5.93 -3.38
CA LEU A 54 17.72 6.10 -4.44
C LEU A 54 18.11 7.57 -4.63
N SER A 55 19.40 7.81 -4.85
CA SER A 55 19.93 9.14 -5.19
C SER A 55 19.87 9.42 -6.69
N ARG A 56 19.89 8.39 -7.53
CA ARG A 56 19.84 8.49 -8.99
C ARG A 56 18.41 8.60 -9.48
N HIS A 57 18.19 9.41 -10.52
CA HIS A 57 16.92 9.47 -11.24
C HIS A 57 16.71 8.21 -12.09
N TYR A 58 15.47 7.98 -12.55
CA TYR A 58 15.20 6.93 -13.53
C TYR A 58 15.90 7.24 -14.85
N ASN A 59 16.57 6.24 -15.43
CA ASN A 59 17.31 6.41 -16.69
C ASN A 59 16.38 6.41 -17.92
N GLU A 60 15.19 5.86 -17.80
CA GLU A 60 14.28 5.57 -18.91
C GLU A 60 13.15 6.61 -19.04
N VAL A 61 13.17 7.70 -18.26
CA VAL A 61 12.11 8.70 -18.27
C VAL A 61 12.65 10.08 -18.66
N CYS A 62 11.87 10.82 -19.45
CA CYS A 62 12.14 12.23 -19.72
C CYS A 62 11.69 13.07 -18.52
N LEU A 63 12.59 13.94 -18.01
CA LEU A 63 12.28 14.79 -16.87
C LEU A 63 11.55 16.07 -17.31
N ASP A 64 10.71 16.59 -16.40
CA ASP A 64 10.01 17.88 -16.54
C ASP A 64 9.14 18.05 -17.82
N THR A 65 8.82 16.94 -18.46
CA THR A 65 7.95 16.87 -19.63
C THR A 65 6.85 15.84 -19.43
N TRP A 66 5.66 16.11 -19.98
CA TRP A 66 4.58 15.13 -19.96
C TRP A 66 4.89 13.96 -20.90
N ILE A 67 4.82 12.77 -20.36
CA ILE A 67 4.96 11.50 -21.09
C ILE A 67 3.57 10.87 -21.13
N ARG A 68 3.05 10.65 -22.33
CA ARG A 68 1.79 9.95 -22.52
C ARG A 68 2.02 8.45 -22.42
N ASN A 69 1.29 7.80 -21.52
CA ASN A 69 1.30 6.36 -21.34
C ASN A 69 -0.15 5.86 -21.46
N SER A 70 -0.49 5.22 -22.58
CA SER A 70 -1.87 4.83 -22.94
C SER A 70 -2.83 6.03 -22.89
N GLU A 71 -3.75 6.05 -21.95
CA GLU A 71 -4.79 7.06 -21.76
C GLU A 71 -4.41 8.11 -20.68
N ASN A 72 -3.22 7.99 -20.06
CA ASN A 72 -2.78 8.84 -18.95
C ASN A 72 -1.52 9.61 -19.30
N GLU A 73 -1.30 10.70 -18.60
CA GLU A 73 -0.08 11.51 -18.72
C GLU A 73 0.69 11.50 -17.39
N VAL A 74 2.01 11.32 -17.46
CA VAL A 74 2.90 11.33 -16.29
C VAL A 74 4.01 12.36 -16.50
N ILE A 75 4.31 13.15 -15.47
CA ILE A 75 5.46 14.04 -15.43
C ILE A 75 6.35 13.70 -14.23
N TYR A 76 7.64 13.53 -14.49
CA TYR A 76 8.66 13.27 -13.49
C TYR A 76 9.41 14.56 -13.19
N LEU A 77 9.12 15.18 -12.04
CA LEU A 77 9.74 16.45 -11.67
C LEU A 77 11.15 16.27 -11.18
N SER A 78 12.10 16.94 -11.83
CA SER A 78 13.49 16.96 -11.40
C SER A 78 13.63 17.63 -10.04
N ARG A 79 14.53 17.10 -9.21
CA ARG A 79 14.79 17.63 -7.87
C ARG A 79 15.42 19.03 -7.90
N LEU A 80 16.19 19.34 -8.93
CA LEU A 80 17.05 20.53 -8.95
C LEU A 80 16.22 21.84 -9.01
N PHE A 81 15.12 21.87 -9.73
CA PHE A 81 14.24 23.05 -9.87
C PHE A 81 12.79 22.73 -9.49
N PHE A 82 12.60 21.81 -8.54
CA PHE A 82 11.31 21.26 -8.20
C PHE A 82 10.23 22.32 -7.97
N GLY A 83 10.48 23.32 -7.13
CA GLY A 83 9.50 24.36 -6.80
C GLY A 83 9.11 25.21 -8.00
N PHE A 84 10.06 25.56 -8.86
CA PHE A 84 9.82 26.34 -10.08
C PHE A 84 9.04 25.50 -11.11
N ASN A 85 9.45 24.26 -11.33
CA ASN A 85 8.81 23.34 -12.26
C ASN A 85 7.36 23.06 -11.83
N LEU A 86 7.14 22.84 -10.53
CA LEU A 86 5.82 22.64 -9.95
C LEU A 86 4.93 23.87 -10.12
N LEU A 87 5.43 25.07 -9.82
CA LEU A 87 4.68 26.32 -10.01
C LEU A 87 4.31 26.51 -11.48
N SER A 88 5.28 26.37 -12.39
CA SER A 88 5.06 26.45 -13.83
C SER A 88 4.00 25.45 -14.31
N LEU A 89 4.07 24.21 -13.83
CA LEU A 89 3.11 23.16 -14.14
C LEU A 89 1.70 23.54 -13.71
N ILE A 90 1.51 23.98 -12.47
CA ILE A 90 0.20 24.38 -11.95
C ILE A 90 -0.36 25.58 -12.73
N LEU A 91 0.45 26.59 -12.99
CA LEU A 91 0.01 27.78 -13.74
C LEU A 91 -0.38 27.46 -15.19
N ARG A 92 0.41 26.65 -15.89
CA ARG A 92 0.11 26.24 -17.28
C ARG A 92 -1.17 25.40 -17.37
N ASN A 93 -1.47 24.59 -16.37
CA ASN A 93 -2.62 23.68 -16.36
C ASN A 93 -3.84 24.24 -15.58
N ARG A 94 -3.81 25.51 -15.13
CA ARG A 94 -4.85 26.11 -14.27
C ARG A 94 -6.28 25.97 -14.79
N LYS A 95 -6.48 25.96 -16.12
CA LYS A 95 -7.80 25.80 -16.74
C LYS A 95 -8.27 24.34 -16.79
N LYS A 96 -7.34 23.39 -16.81
CA LYS A 96 -7.60 21.95 -16.87
C LYS A 96 -7.70 21.30 -15.49
N SER A 97 -6.98 21.84 -14.49
CA SER A 97 -6.92 21.30 -13.13
C SER A 97 -8.24 21.54 -12.39
N LYS A 98 -9.18 20.63 -12.53
CA LYS A 98 -10.47 20.70 -11.85
C LYS A 98 -10.49 19.91 -10.55
N VAL A 99 -9.79 18.79 -10.49
CA VAL A 99 -9.64 17.93 -9.30
C VAL A 99 -8.16 17.72 -9.02
N LEU A 100 -7.74 17.98 -7.79
CA LEU A 100 -6.39 17.73 -7.29
C LEU A 100 -6.47 16.60 -6.28
N TYR A 101 -5.75 15.53 -6.51
CA TYR A 101 -5.70 14.36 -5.65
C TYR A 101 -4.30 14.19 -5.07
N PHE A 102 -4.18 14.23 -3.74
CA PHE A 102 -2.92 14.10 -3.00
C PHE A 102 -2.83 12.73 -2.32
N ASN A 103 -1.83 11.95 -2.70
CA ASN A 103 -1.62 10.58 -2.20
C ASN A 103 -0.71 10.51 -0.96
N SER A 104 -0.86 11.42 -0.05
CA SER A 104 -0.23 11.54 1.28
C SER A 104 -0.72 12.84 1.91
N PHE A 105 -0.61 12.97 3.22
CA PHE A 105 -0.88 14.24 3.90
C PHE A 105 0.41 14.96 4.32
N TRP A 106 1.44 14.19 4.77
CA TRP A 106 2.65 14.76 5.34
C TRP A 106 3.75 15.07 4.32
N ASP A 107 3.56 14.79 3.05
CA ASP A 107 4.60 15.01 2.04
C ASP A 107 4.83 16.49 1.74
N PRO A 108 6.02 17.06 2.07
CA PRO A 108 6.27 18.49 1.86
C PRO A 108 6.26 18.89 0.39
N MET A 109 6.76 18.02 -0.50
CA MET A 109 6.95 18.34 -1.92
C MET A 109 5.71 17.99 -2.76
N PHE A 110 5.05 16.86 -2.46
CA PHE A 110 3.95 16.35 -3.29
C PHE A 110 2.57 16.52 -2.64
N THR A 111 2.50 17.14 -1.44
CA THR A 111 1.21 17.52 -0.82
C THR A 111 1.23 18.97 -0.34
N ILE A 112 2.14 19.30 0.59
CA ILE A 112 2.10 20.61 1.28
C ILE A 112 2.33 21.77 0.30
N LEU A 113 3.43 21.71 -0.46
CA LEU A 113 3.79 22.77 -1.39
C LEU A 113 2.77 22.92 -2.54
N PRO A 114 2.37 21.86 -3.27
CA PRO A 114 1.37 22.02 -4.33
C PRO A 114 0.00 22.43 -3.80
N LEU A 115 -0.39 22.03 -2.59
CA LEU A 115 -1.63 22.48 -1.95
C LEU A 115 -1.63 23.99 -1.69
N ILE A 116 -0.52 24.54 -1.17
CA ILE A 116 -0.36 25.99 -0.95
C ILE A 116 -0.40 26.76 -2.28
N ILE A 117 0.36 26.31 -3.28
CA ILE A 117 0.39 26.93 -4.60
C ILE A 117 -1.01 26.90 -5.23
N SER A 118 -1.69 25.77 -5.15
CA SER A 118 -3.04 25.61 -5.69
C SER A 118 -4.03 26.58 -5.05
N LYS A 119 -3.97 26.75 -3.73
CA LYS A 119 -4.85 27.69 -3.02
C LYS A 119 -4.65 29.15 -3.48
N ILE A 120 -3.43 29.52 -3.84
CA ILE A 120 -3.10 30.89 -4.28
C ILE A 120 -3.50 31.13 -5.74
N PHE A 121 -3.28 30.13 -6.60
CA PHE A 121 -3.36 30.34 -8.06
C PHE A 121 -4.51 29.63 -8.76
N LEU A 122 -5.19 28.68 -8.08
CA LEU A 122 -6.32 27.95 -8.65
C LEU A 122 -7.61 28.31 -7.89
N ASN A 123 -8.59 28.78 -8.65
CA ASN A 123 -9.93 29.04 -8.14
C ASN A 123 -10.84 27.86 -8.50
N ASN A 124 -11.70 27.43 -7.58
CA ASN A 124 -12.73 26.41 -7.77
C ASN A 124 -12.19 25.03 -8.16
N CYS A 125 -11.08 24.58 -7.55
CA CYS A 125 -10.60 23.22 -7.66
C CYS A 125 -11.09 22.37 -6.50
N LYS A 126 -11.62 21.17 -6.79
CA LYS A 126 -11.89 20.15 -5.78
C LYS A 126 -10.57 19.59 -5.31
N VAL A 127 -10.31 19.65 -4.02
CA VAL A 127 -9.09 19.11 -3.39
C VAL A 127 -9.44 17.83 -2.65
N ILE A 128 -8.78 16.75 -3.00
CA ILE A 128 -8.96 15.44 -2.36
C ILE A 128 -7.63 15.03 -1.75
N ILE A 129 -7.64 14.64 -0.47
CA ILE A 129 -6.45 14.12 0.23
C ILE A 129 -6.71 12.68 0.67
N ALA A 130 -5.80 11.78 0.29
CA ALA A 130 -5.78 10.40 0.73
C ALA A 130 -4.56 10.17 1.65
N PRO A 131 -4.72 10.17 2.97
CA PRO A 131 -3.61 10.09 3.93
C PRO A 131 -2.92 8.72 4.00
N ARG A 132 -3.58 7.67 3.50
CA ARG A 132 -2.99 6.32 3.39
C ARG A 132 -2.52 5.73 4.73
N GLY A 133 -3.30 5.92 5.79
CA GLY A 133 -3.00 5.41 7.12
C GLY A 133 -1.98 6.24 7.91
N GLU A 134 -1.69 7.45 7.48
CA GLU A 134 -0.73 8.35 8.13
C GLU A 134 -1.25 8.94 9.47
N PHE A 135 -2.55 8.83 9.72
CA PHE A 135 -3.20 9.26 10.97
C PHE A 135 -3.50 8.10 11.94
N LEU A 136 -3.24 6.86 11.55
CA LEU A 136 -3.43 5.70 12.42
C LEU A 136 -2.45 5.71 13.59
N ASP A 137 -2.83 5.04 14.68
CA ASP A 137 -2.01 4.92 15.88
C ASP A 137 -0.62 4.38 15.54
N GLY A 138 0.41 4.95 16.17
CA GLY A 138 1.82 4.66 15.86
C GLY A 138 2.41 5.52 14.73
N ALA A 139 1.64 5.98 13.74
CA ALA A 139 2.14 6.90 12.74
C ALA A 139 2.25 8.35 13.27
N LEU A 140 1.32 8.79 14.12
CA LEU A 140 1.31 10.15 14.70
C LEU A 140 2.45 10.39 15.70
N GLY A 141 2.94 9.36 16.39
CA GLY A 141 4.02 9.47 17.39
C GLY A 141 5.38 9.90 16.82
N VAL A 142 5.64 9.58 15.56
CA VAL A 142 6.91 9.90 14.90
C VAL A 142 6.95 11.37 14.49
N LYS A 143 8.02 12.11 14.90
CA LYS A 143 8.24 13.54 14.58
C LYS A 143 7.08 14.46 15.04
N ARG A 144 6.52 14.21 16.21
CA ARG A 144 5.29 14.82 16.76
C ARG A 144 5.26 16.36 16.68
N LEU A 145 6.36 17.04 17.02
CA LEU A 145 6.43 18.52 16.99
C LEU A 145 6.23 19.09 15.58
N LYS A 146 6.90 18.50 14.56
CA LYS A 146 6.76 18.94 13.17
C LYS A 146 5.33 18.71 12.66
N LYS A 147 4.73 17.57 13.01
CA LYS A 147 3.36 17.25 12.65
C LYS A 147 2.34 18.19 13.29
N ASN A 148 2.49 18.49 14.59
CA ASN A 148 1.61 19.43 15.28
C ASN A 148 1.67 20.84 14.68
N PHE A 149 2.86 21.31 14.31
CA PHE A 149 3.02 22.60 13.63
C PHE A 149 2.31 22.61 12.28
N TYR A 150 2.47 21.54 11.46
CA TYR A 150 1.80 21.46 10.18
C TYR A 150 0.27 21.35 10.33
N LEU A 151 -0.24 20.59 11.30
CA LEU A 151 -1.67 20.53 11.60
C LEU A 151 -2.25 21.90 11.99
N TRP A 152 -1.53 22.65 12.82
CA TRP A 152 -1.90 24.02 13.18
C TRP A 152 -1.96 24.90 11.93
N PHE A 153 -0.92 24.88 11.10
CA PHE A 153 -0.84 25.62 9.84
C PHE A 153 -1.98 25.24 8.87
N PHE A 154 -2.23 23.96 8.68
CA PHE A 154 -3.29 23.45 7.83
C PHE A 154 -4.68 23.94 8.26
N ARG A 155 -4.93 23.95 9.58
CA ARG A 155 -6.17 24.50 10.16
C ARG A 155 -6.27 26.01 9.98
N SER A 156 -5.20 26.74 10.27
CA SER A 156 -5.15 28.20 10.18
C SER A 156 -5.40 28.73 8.78
N LEU A 157 -5.00 27.98 7.75
CA LEU A 157 -5.28 28.30 6.35
C LEU A 157 -6.70 27.90 5.89
N GLY A 158 -7.52 27.33 6.77
CA GLY A 158 -8.89 26.94 6.45
C GLY A 158 -8.98 25.78 5.44
N PHE A 159 -7.94 24.97 5.32
CA PHE A 159 -7.98 23.80 4.42
C PHE A 159 -8.96 22.73 4.89
N VAL A 160 -9.16 22.58 6.19
CA VAL A 160 -9.97 21.51 6.79
C VAL A 160 -11.37 21.43 6.17
N ASN A 161 -12.01 22.58 5.99
CA ASN A 161 -13.40 22.67 5.49
C ASN A 161 -13.50 22.64 3.95
N ASN A 162 -12.37 22.75 3.25
CA ASN A 162 -12.33 22.85 1.77
C ASN A 162 -11.70 21.61 1.12
N VAL A 163 -11.45 20.57 1.91
CA VAL A 163 -10.83 19.32 1.45
C VAL A 163 -11.81 18.17 1.59
N VAL A 164 -11.89 17.36 0.56
CA VAL A 164 -12.53 16.05 0.59
C VAL A 164 -11.49 15.02 1.02
N TRP A 165 -11.82 14.21 2.02
CA TRP A 165 -10.95 13.17 2.53
C TRP A 165 -11.29 11.83 1.88
N HIS A 166 -10.30 11.19 1.31
CA HIS A 166 -10.42 9.82 0.83
C HIS A 166 -9.75 8.87 1.81
N THR A 167 -10.52 8.03 2.48
CA THR A 167 -10.06 7.00 3.42
C THR A 167 -10.28 5.62 2.85
N THR A 168 -9.44 4.65 3.24
CA THR A 168 -9.53 3.28 2.74
C THR A 168 -10.01 2.28 3.80
N SER A 169 -10.07 2.71 5.07
CA SER A 169 -10.55 1.90 6.19
C SER A 169 -11.40 2.74 7.14
N TYR A 170 -12.21 2.04 7.95
CA TYR A 170 -13.00 2.67 9.00
C TYR A 170 -12.12 3.37 10.05
N ASP A 171 -11.01 2.73 10.45
CA ASP A 171 -10.08 3.26 11.44
C ASP A 171 -9.44 4.58 10.96
N GLU A 172 -9.11 4.67 9.67
CA GLU A 172 -8.59 5.90 9.07
C GLU A 172 -9.65 7.01 9.05
N CYS A 173 -10.90 6.66 8.72
CA CYS A 173 -12.04 7.58 8.76
C CYS A 173 -12.25 8.15 10.16
N ASP A 174 -12.29 7.28 11.17
CA ASP A 174 -12.48 7.66 12.58
C ASP A 174 -11.31 8.52 13.09
N ALA A 175 -10.06 8.19 12.73
CA ALA A 175 -8.89 8.99 13.08
C ALA A 175 -8.97 10.43 12.52
N ILE A 176 -9.42 10.60 11.27
CA ILE A 176 -9.59 11.91 10.63
C ILE A 176 -10.72 12.70 11.30
N ARG A 177 -11.87 12.06 11.57
CA ARG A 177 -12.99 12.70 12.28
C ARG A 177 -12.57 13.23 13.64
N LYS A 178 -11.86 12.42 14.43
CA LYS A 178 -11.36 12.81 15.75
C LYS A 178 -10.33 13.94 15.66
N LEU A 179 -9.42 13.86 14.69
CA LEU A 179 -8.35 14.85 14.56
C LEU A 179 -8.84 16.21 14.10
N PHE A 180 -9.71 16.27 13.11
CA PHE A 180 -10.13 17.53 12.47
C PHE A 180 -11.52 18.00 12.89
N LYS A 181 -12.30 17.19 13.62
CA LYS A 181 -13.67 17.49 14.07
C LYS A 181 -14.59 17.85 12.89
N ILE A 182 -14.52 17.07 11.82
CA ILE A 182 -15.29 17.30 10.59
C ILE A 182 -16.45 16.32 10.45
N ASP A 183 -17.46 16.74 9.68
CA ASP A 183 -18.64 15.95 9.41
C ASP A 183 -18.38 14.83 8.39
N SER A 184 -19.26 13.84 8.39
CA SER A 184 -19.15 12.66 7.51
C SER A 184 -19.23 13.01 6.02
N ASN A 185 -19.86 14.12 5.65
CA ASN A 185 -20.07 14.51 4.26
C ASN A 185 -18.78 14.87 3.51
N SER A 186 -17.71 15.21 4.24
CA SER A 186 -16.41 15.52 3.66
C SER A 186 -15.48 14.31 3.56
N ILE A 187 -15.94 13.10 3.96
CA ILE A 187 -15.12 11.89 4.00
C ILE A 187 -15.75 10.83 3.10
N PHE A 188 -15.00 10.40 2.10
CA PHE A 188 -15.32 9.26 1.26
C PHE A 188 -14.50 8.06 1.69
N GLN A 189 -15.16 7.02 2.20
CA GLN A 189 -14.50 5.77 2.55
C GLN A 189 -14.62 4.82 1.36
N ILE A 190 -13.55 4.72 0.57
CA ILE A 190 -13.49 3.88 -0.62
C ILE A 190 -12.22 3.02 -0.54
N SER A 191 -12.37 1.71 -0.66
CA SER A 191 -11.24 0.78 -0.64
C SER A 191 -10.31 0.99 -1.83
N ASN A 192 -9.04 0.56 -1.71
CA ASN A 192 -8.13 0.57 -2.85
C ASN A 192 -8.51 -0.51 -3.86
N PHE A 193 -8.26 -0.24 -5.14
CA PHE A 193 -8.23 -1.29 -6.14
C PHE A 193 -7.07 -2.26 -5.88
N SER A 194 -7.33 -3.53 -6.14
CA SER A 194 -6.30 -4.56 -6.19
C SER A 194 -5.90 -4.85 -7.64
N ARG A 195 -4.78 -5.55 -7.79
CA ARG A 195 -4.40 -6.15 -9.07
C ARG A 195 -5.45 -7.22 -9.45
N ILE A 196 -5.71 -7.37 -10.75
CA ILE A 196 -6.47 -8.52 -11.26
C ILE A 196 -5.52 -9.72 -11.27
N ALA A 197 -5.94 -10.83 -10.66
CA ALA A 197 -5.15 -12.06 -10.68
C ALA A 197 -5.18 -12.68 -12.09
N ASP A 198 -4.02 -13.10 -12.55
CA ASP A 198 -3.91 -13.92 -13.74
C ASP A 198 -4.40 -15.35 -13.43
N LYS A 199 -5.33 -15.89 -14.22
CA LYS A 199 -5.94 -17.20 -13.96
C LYS A 199 -4.94 -18.36 -13.98
N ASP A 200 -3.76 -18.16 -14.58
CA ASP A 200 -2.74 -19.20 -14.73
C ASP A 200 -1.89 -19.43 -13.45
N ILE A 201 -1.88 -18.48 -12.51
CA ILE A 201 -1.14 -18.61 -11.24
C ILE A 201 -1.75 -19.69 -10.33
N MET A 202 -3.03 -20.00 -10.50
CA MET A 202 -3.75 -21.00 -9.69
C MET A 202 -3.40 -22.46 -9.97
N LYS A 203 -2.52 -22.74 -10.94
CA LYS A 203 -2.17 -24.12 -11.35
C LYS A 203 -1.08 -24.75 -10.48
N LYS A 204 -0.37 -23.98 -9.65
CA LYS A 204 0.66 -24.53 -8.75
C LYS A 204 -0.02 -25.12 -7.51
N GLY A 205 0.10 -26.45 -7.31
CA GLY A 205 -0.29 -27.13 -6.07
C GLY A 205 0.53 -26.63 -4.87
N PHE A 206 0.14 -27.01 -3.64
CA PHE A 206 1.04 -26.87 -2.50
C PHE A 206 2.34 -27.64 -2.79
N LEU A 207 3.44 -27.04 -2.38
CA LEU A 207 4.74 -27.67 -2.57
C LEU A 207 4.78 -28.93 -1.69
N SER A 208 4.88 -30.09 -2.32
CA SER A 208 5.03 -31.36 -1.63
C SER A 208 6.43 -31.47 -1.05
N GLY A 209 6.53 -31.69 0.26
CA GLY A 209 7.80 -31.91 0.96
C GLY A 209 7.66 -31.61 2.44
N ASP A 210 8.61 -32.09 3.26
CA ASP A 210 8.62 -31.96 4.71
C ASP A 210 9.09 -30.56 5.19
N THR A 211 9.17 -29.56 4.31
CA THR A 211 9.70 -28.24 4.62
C THR A 211 8.62 -27.18 4.46
N LEU A 212 8.29 -26.47 5.54
CA LEU A 212 7.36 -25.33 5.51
C LEU A 212 8.04 -24.10 4.92
N ARG A 213 7.43 -23.52 3.90
CA ARG A 213 7.91 -22.28 3.25
C ARG A 213 7.07 -21.11 3.68
N ILE A 214 7.68 -20.22 4.43
CA ILE A 214 7.04 -19.01 4.97
C ILE A 214 7.61 -17.82 4.20
N VAL A 215 6.76 -16.87 3.80
CA VAL A 215 7.20 -15.62 3.18
C VAL A 215 6.80 -14.43 4.03
N PHE A 216 7.72 -13.47 4.16
CA PHE A 216 7.47 -12.12 4.65
C PHE A 216 7.74 -11.15 3.50
N LEU A 217 6.75 -10.38 3.08
CA LEU A 217 6.89 -9.41 1.99
C LEU A 217 6.36 -8.04 2.44
N SER A 218 7.28 -7.18 2.88
CA SER A 218 6.98 -5.80 3.28
C SER A 218 8.28 -4.99 3.46
N ARG A 219 8.16 -3.67 3.60
CA ARG A 219 9.31 -2.85 4.03
C ARG A 219 9.78 -3.32 5.39
N ILE A 220 11.10 -3.38 5.59
CA ILE A 220 11.71 -3.81 6.85
C ILE A 220 11.77 -2.61 7.80
N SER A 221 10.85 -2.58 8.74
CA SER A 221 10.69 -1.51 9.73
C SER A 221 10.02 -2.02 11.01
N PRO A 222 10.19 -1.34 12.15
CA PRO A 222 9.56 -1.73 13.42
C PRO A 222 8.03 -1.85 13.34
N LYS A 223 7.38 -1.09 12.44
CA LYS A 223 5.94 -1.13 12.20
C LYS A 223 5.51 -2.48 11.62
N LYS A 224 6.30 -3.06 10.70
CA LYS A 224 6.00 -4.33 10.03
C LYS A 224 6.39 -5.56 10.84
N ASN A 225 7.15 -5.35 11.90
CA ASN A 225 7.38 -6.28 13.00
C ASN A 225 8.03 -7.62 12.60
N LEU A 226 9.02 -7.57 11.69
CA LEU A 226 9.80 -8.73 11.27
C LEU A 226 10.45 -9.45 12.45
N ALA A 227 10.93 -8.72 13.46
CA ALA A 227 11.56 -9.31 14.66
C ALA A 227 10.61 -10.25 15.40
N PHE A 228 9.32 -9.93 15.49
CA PHE A 228 8.32 -10.82 16.05
C PHE A 228 8.14 -12.10 15.21
N ALA A 229 8.11 -11.99 13.88
CA ALA A 229 8.07 -13.17 13.03
C ALA A 229 9.30 -14.06 13.25
N LEU A 230 10.50 -13.48 13.32
CA LEU A 230 11.74 -14.20 13.59
C LEU A 230 11.72 -14.89 14.96
N SER A 231 11.18 -14.24 16.01
CA SER A 231 11.08 -14.85 17.34
C SER A 231 10.13 -16.05 17.38
N ILE A 232 9.06 -16.05 16.59
CA ILE A 232 8.15 -17.20 16.48
C ILE A 232 8.82 -18.33 15.67
N ILE A 233 9.42 -17.99 14.52
CA ILE A 233 10.05 -18.98 13.64
C ILE A 233 11.25 -19.66 14.29
N SER A 234 12.02 -18.98 15.15
CA SER A 234 13.13 -19.59 15.89
C SER A 234 12.72 -20.72 16.84
N ARG A 235 11.43 -20.82 17.17
CA ARG A 235 10.84 -21.83 18.08
C ARG A 235 10.20 -23.02 17.36
N LEU A 236 10.15 -22.98 16.02
CA LEU A 236 9.66 -24.11 15.23
C LEU A 236 10.67 -25.27 15.32
N GLU A 237 10.17 -26.50 15.35
CA GLU A 237 10.99 -27.72 15.51
C GLU A 237 11.05 -28.59 14.24
N PHE A 238 10.58 -28.05 13.11
CA PHE A 238 10.54 -28.76 11.82
C PHE A 238 11.25 -27.94 10.72
N PRO A 239 11.65 -28.59 9.60
CA PRO A 239 12.34 -27.92 8.51
C PRO A 239 11.53 -26.74 7.99
N THR A 240 12.12 -25.55 8.04
CA THR A 240 11.46 -24.29 7.66
C THR A 240 12.37 -23.43 6.81
N ILE A 241 11.84 -22.89 5.71
CA ILE A 241 12.48 -21.84 4.90
C ILE A 241 11.68 -20.56 5.10
N PHE A 242 12.34 -19.51 5.59
CA PHE A 242 11.74 -18.20 5.76
C PHE A 242 12.28 -17.21 4.74
N ASN A 243 11.50 -16.89 3.73
CA ASN A 243 11.84 -15.96 2.65
C ASN A 243 11.42 -14.53 3.03
N ILE A 244 12.37 -13.61 3.07
CA ILE A 244 12.14 -12.20 3.41
C ILE A 244 12.35 -11.33 2.18
N TYR A 245 11.32 -10.60 1.77
CA TYR A 245 11.36 -9.64 0.67
C TYR A 245 10.99 -8.24 1.16
N GLY A 246 11.74 -7.23 0.71
CA GLY A 246 11.42 -5.83 0.94
C GLY A 246 12.62 -4.93 1.07
N VAL A 247 12.35 -3.63 1.02
CA VAL A 247 13.38 -2.59 1.20
C VAL A 247 13.65 -2.42 2.69
N ILE A 248 14.92 -2.29 3.06
CA ILE A 248 15.34 -1.89 4.39
C ILE A 248 14.99 -0.39 4.56
N ASP A 249 13.93 -0.12 5.34
CA ASP A 249 13.44 1.23 5.64
C ASP A 249 14.11 1.80 6.92
N ASP A 250 14.53 0.88 7.81
CA ASP A 250 15.20 1.17 9.06
C ASP A 250 16.41 0.25 9.21
N VAL A 251 17.61 0.82 9.10
CA VAL A 251 18.89 0.08 9.11
C VAL A 251 19.20 -0.48 10.53
N GLU A 252 18.91 0.28 11.59
CA GLU A 252 19.15 -0.16 12.97
C GLU A 252 18.23 -1.35 13.30
N TYR A 253 16.97 -1.28 12.89
CA TYR A 253 16.03 -2.38 13.05
C TYR A 253 16.45 -3.62 12.24
N TRP A 254 16.96 -3.43 11.02
CA TRP A 254 17.48 -4.55 10.22
C TRP A 254 18.70 -5.21 10.90
N ASN A 255 19.64 -4.43 11.43
CA ASN A 255 20.78 -4.95 12.18
C ASN A 255 20.33 -5.78 13.40
N TYR A 256 19.26 -5.36 14.07
CA TYR A 256 18.67 -6.15 15.14
C TYR A 256 18.06 -7.46 14.61
N CYS A 257 17.32 -7.42 13.50
CA CYS A 257 16.80 -8.63 12.88
C CYS A 257 17.91 -9.61 12.44
N GLN A 258 19.02 -9.12 11.91
CA GLN A 258 20.16 -9.95 11.53
C GLN A 258 20.77 -10.70 12.73
N LYS A 259 20.82 -10.08 13.91
CA LYS A 259 21.24 -10.77 15.14
C LYS A 259 20.30 -11.92 15.51
N LEU A 260 18.99 -11.73 15.34
CA LEU A 260 18.02 -12.82 15.57
C LEU A 260 18.21 -13.93 14.53
N ILE A 261 18.45 -13.59 13.27
CA ILE A 261 18.69 -14.55 12.19
C ILE A 261 19.94 -15.40 12.48
N SER A 262 21.03 -14.81 13.00
CA SER A 262 22.26 -15.52 13.31
C SER A 262 22.13 -16.52 14.48
N GLN A 263 21.01 -16.47 15.21
CA GLN A 263 20.72 -17.36 16.35
C GLN A 263 19.71 -18.47 16.00
N MET A 264 19.32 -18.59 14.71
CA MET A 264 18.35 -19.59 14.26
C MET A 264 18.92 -21.02 14.38
N ASN A 265 18.04 -21.95 14.63
CA ASN A 265 18.36 -23.39 14.64
C ASN A 265 18.70 -23.87 13.22
N ASN A 266 19.49 -24.96 13.14
CA ASN A 266 19.99 -25.49 11.85
C ASN A 266 18.87 -25.95 10.87
N HIS A 267 17.68 -26.26 11.36
CA HIS A 267 16.55 -26.66 10.53
C HIS A 267 15.72 -25.46 10.03
N VAL A 268 16.07 -24.23 10.42
CA VAL A 268 15.43 -22.99 9.96
C VAL A 268 16.41 -22.24 9.06
N ILE A 269 16.05 -22.10 7.79
CA ILE A 269 16.83 -21.35 6.79
C ILE A 269 16.14 -20.02 6.54
N VAL A 270 16.82 -18.91 6.85
CA VAL A 270 16.31 -17.55 6.59
C VAL A 270 17.04 -16.93 5.41
N ILE A 271 16.29 -16.47 4.40
CA ILE A 271 16.85 -15.91 3.18
C ILE A 271 16.30 -14.48 2.96
N TYR A 272 17.17 -13.49 2.92
CA TYR A 272 16.80 -12.13 2.53
C TYR A 272 17.06 -11.91 1.04
N HIS A 273 16.01 -11.62 0.28
CA HIS A 273 16.05 -11.46 -1.18
C HIS A 273 16.10 -9.98 -1.64
N GLY A 274 16.00 -9.02 -0.71
CA GLY A 274 15.92 -7.61 -1.08
C GLY A 274 14.56 -7.18 -1.57
N SER A 275 14.53 -6.08 -2.30
CA SER A 275 13.30 -5.55 -2.91
C SER A 275 12.91 -6.32 -4.16
N VAL A 276 11.63 -6.46 -4.40
CA VAL A 276 11.07 -7.22 -5.53
C VAL A 276 10.18 -6.33 -6.39
N ASP A 277 10.27 -6.51 -7.72
CA ASP A 277 9.36 -5.90 -8.68
C ASP A 277 7.96 -6.52 -8.56
N ASN A 278 6.94 -5.67 -8.70
CA ASN A 278 5.55 -6.07 -8.59
C ASN A 278 5.14 -7.21 -9.54
N ARG A 279 5.81 -7.35 -10.67
CA ARG A 279 5.54 -8.41 -11.66
C ARG A 279 5.70 -9.81 -11.07
N PHE A 280 6.64 -9.99 -10.15
CA PHE A 280 6.99 -11.29 -9.56
C PHE A 280 6.28 -11.59 -8.22
N VAL A 281 5.51 -10.67 -7.68
CA VAL A 281 4.95 -10.78 -6.32
C VAL A 281 3.96 -11.94 -6.19
N LEU A 282 3.11 -12.15 -7.21
CA LEU A 282 2.16 -13.26 -7.19
C LEU A 282 2.85 -14.62 -7.28
N ASP A 283 3.92 -14.73 -8.09
CA ASP A 283 4.73 -15.94 -8.18
C ASP A 283 5.42 -16.25 -6.86
N ILE A 284 6.01 -15.22 -6.20
CA ILE A 284 6.61 -15.36 -4.89
C ILE A 284 5.61 -15.89 -3.87
N PHE A 285 4.41 -15.35 -3.82
CA PHE A 285 3.38 -15.87 -2.92
C PHE A 285 3.00 -17.31 -3.28
N SER A 286 2.81 -17.63 -4.55
CA SER A 286 2.43 -18.98 -4.99
C SER A 286 3.51 -20.03 -4.71
N ASP A 287 4.78 -19.64 -4.61
CA ASP A 287 5.92 -20.49 -4.32
C ASP A 287 6.12 -20.74 -2.80
N ASN A 288 5.28 -20.13 -1.95
CA ASN A 288 5.32 -20.30 -0.49
C ASN A 288 4.01 -20.88 0.05
N ASP A 289 4.06 -21.44 1.23
CA ASP A 289 2.93 -22.12 1.85
C ASP A 289 2.08 -21.18 2.71
N VAL A 290 2.70 -20.15 3.31
CA VAL A 290 2.00 -19.14 4.11
C VAL A 290 2.71 -17.78 4.06
N PHE A 291 1.93 -16.72 3.99
CA PHE A 291 2.42 -15.34 4.14
C PHE A 291 2.28 -14.89 5.60
N PHE A 292 3.41 -14.59 6.25
CA PHE A 292 3.44 -14.17 7.64
C PHE A 292 3.72 -12.67 7.77
N LEU A 293 2.74 -11.89 8.25
CA LEU A 293 2.86 -10.44 8.46
C LEU A 293 2.27 -10.01 9.81
N PRO A 294 3.05 -10.06 10.92
CA PRO A 294 2.60 -9.64 12.25
C PRO A 294 2.74 -8.13 12.43
N THR A 295 2.22 -7.34 11.50
CA THR A 295 2.34 -5.87 11.50
C THR A 295 1.65 -5.23 12.69
N LYS A 296 2.19 -4.13 13.22
CA LYS A 296 1.57 -3.33 14.30
C LYS A 296 0.45 -2.41 13.82
N SER A 297 0.38 -2.18 12.52
CA SER A 297 -0.70 -1.41 11.88
C SER A 297 -0.64 -1.57 10.37
N GLU A 298 -1.79 -1.80 9.75
CA GLU A 298 -1.96 -1.84 8.31
C GLU A 298 -3.23 -1.09 7.91
N ASN A 299 -3.18 -0.36 6.80
CA ASN A 299 -4.34 0.41 6.34
C ASN A 299 -5.19 -0.39 5.34
N PHE A 300 -4.58 -0.93 4.29
CA PHE A 300 -5.24 -1.78 3.31
C PHE A 300 -4.56 -3.15 3.20
N GLY A 301 -3.23 -3.17 3.05
CA GLY A 301 -2.44 -4.39 2.94
C GLY A 301 -2.45 -4.99 1.54
N HIS A 302 -1.94 -4.27 0.53
CA HIS A 302 -1.83 -4.80 -0.84
C HIS A 302 -1.17 -6.18 -0.89
N ALA A 303 -0.10 -6.40 -0.11
CA ALA A 303 0.58 -7.69 -0.04
C ALA A 303 -0.32 -8.80 0.51
N ILE A 304 -1.25 -8.48 1.43
CA ILE A 304 -2.25 -9.44 1.95
C ILE A 304 -3.19 -9.86 0.84
N VAL A 305 -3.71 -8.90 0.10
CA VAL A 305 -4.61 -9.16 -1.04
C VAL A 305 -3.89 -9.98 -2.12
N GLU A 306 -2.65 -9.63 -2.43
CA GLU A 306 -1.84 -10.33 -3.44
C GLU A 306 -1.51 -11.77 -3.02
N SER A 307 -1.23 -12.02 -1.73
CA SER A 307 -1.07 -13.37 -1.19
C SER A 307 -2.35 -14.20 -1.39
N LEU A 308 -3.49 -13.63 -1.02
CA LEU A 308 -4.79 -14.30 -1.17
C LEU A 308 -5.16 -14.53 -2.64
N LEU A 309 -4.86 -13.57 -3.54
CA LEU A 309 -5.03 -13.74 -4.98
C LEU A 309 -4.17 -14.86 -5.56
N ALA A 310 -2.95 -15.03 -5.05
CA ALA A 310 -2.06 -16.15 -5.40
C ALA A 310 -2.49 -17.49 -4.76
N GLY A 311 -3.55 -17.49 -3.96
CA GLY A 311 -4.02 -18.67 -3.25
C GLY A 311 -3.16 -19.06 -2.05
N THR A 312 -2.35 -18.16 -1.53
CA THR A 312 -1.49 -18.41 -0.37
C THR A 312 -2.16 -17.87 0.88
N PRO A 313 -2.43 -18.73 1.90
CA PRO A 313 -3.06 -18.29 3.13
C PRO A 313 -2.17 -17.32 3.89
N VAL A 314 -2.80 -16.50 4.73
CA VAL A 314 -2.12 -15.44 5.43
C VAL A 314 -2.15 -15.65 6.96
N LEU A 315 -1.02 -15.41 7.62
CA LEU A 315 -0.89 -15.35 9.09
C LEU A 315 -0.61 -13.90 9.47
N LEU A 316 -1.61 -13.22 9.98
CA LEU A 316 -1.59 -11.79 10.25
C LEU A 316 -1.73 -11.47 11.73
N SER A 317 -1.37 -10.25 12.10
CA SER A 317 -1.84 -9.69 13.36
C SER A 317 -3.27 -9.16 13.26
N ASP A 318 -3.91 -9.02 14.42
CA ASP A 318 -5.20 -8.35 14.60
C ASP A 318 -5.14 -6.82 14.38
N LYS A 319 -4.07 -6.27 13.81
CA LYS A 319 -3.86 -4.84 13.53
C LYS A 319 -3.95 -4.53 12.03
N THR A 320 -4.66 -5.38 11.29
CA THR A 320 -4.97 -5.19 9.87
C THR A 320 -6.48 -5.01 9.67
N PRO A 321 -6.97 -4.48 8.55
CA PRO A 321 -8.41 -4.42 8.26
C PRO A 321 -9.02 -5.80 7.91
N TRP A 322 -8.19 -6.85 7.77
CA TRP A 322 -8.59 -8.20 7.40
C TRP A 322 -8.88 -9.02 8.66
N ARG A 323 -10.16 -9.39 8.83
CA ARG A 323 -10.66 -10.02 10.06
C ARG A 323 -11.40 -11.32 9.80
N ASN A 324 -11.45 -12.16 10.84
CA ASN A 324 -12.17 -13.44 10.83
C ASN A 324 -11.69 -14.38 9.73
N LEU A 325 -10.39 -14.35 9.39
CA LEU A 325 -9.82 -15.08 8.27
C LEU A 325 -9.93 -16.59 8.44
N SER A 326 -9.80 -17.09 9.68
CA SER A 326 -9.90 -18.51 10.00
C SER A 326 -11.31 -19.07 9.72
N SER A 327 -12.36 -18.30 9.96
CA SER A 327 -13.73 -18.74 9.70
C SER A 327 -14.04 -18.90 8.20
N PHE A 328 -13.24 -18.26 7.34
CA PHE A 328 -13.34 -18.39 5.88
C PHE A 328 -12.32 -19.38 5.30
N GLY A 329 -11.44 -19.97 6.14
CA GLY A 329 -10.41 -20.91 5.68
C GLY A 329 -9.36 -20.25 4.75
N VAL A 330 -9.06 -18.95 4.94
CA VAL A 330 -8.12 -18.20 4.09
C VAL A 330 -6.87 -17.75 4.83
N GLY A 331 -6.78 -18.03 6.14
CA GLY A 331 -5.66 -17.65 6.99
C GLY A 331 -6.09 -17.35 8.41
N TRP A 332 -5.27 -16.61 9.14
CA TRP A 332 -5.47 -16.30 10.56
C TRP A 332 -5.14 -14.83 10.85
N ASP A 333 -5.93 -14.20 11.72
CA ASP A 333 -5.74 -12.84 12.25
C ASP A 333 -5.65 -12.90 13.78
N LEU A 334 -4.45 -12.84 14.34
CA LEU A 334 -4.14 -13.18 15.72
C LEU A 334 -3.67 -11.95 16.53
N PRO A 335 -3.94 -11.90 17.85
CA PRO A 335 -3.50 -10.79 18.69
C PRO A 335 -2.00 -10.86 18.97
N LEU A 336 -1.30 -9.71 18.84
CA LEU A 336 0.16 -9.61 19.03
C LEU A 336 0.65 -9.81 20.47
N ASN A 337 -0.24 -9.89 21.44
CA ASN A 337 0.09 -10.09 22.85
C ASN A 337 0.26 -11.55 23.24
N SER A 338 0.18 -12.49 22.30
CA SER A 338 0.30 -13.92 22.55
C SER A 338 1.13 -14.62 21.45
N ASP A 339 2.42 -14.77 21.72
CA ASP A 339 3.36 -15.48 20.84
C ASP A 339 2.95 -16.95 20.65
N GLU A 340 2.42 -17.57 21.72
CA GLU A 340 2.02 -19.00 21.73
C GLU A 340 0.92 -19.30 20.72
N VAL A 341 0.00 -18.37 20.49
CA VAL A 341 -1.08 -18.56 19.51
C VAL A 341 -0.53 -18.59 18.08
N PHE A 342 0.45 -17.73 17.75
CA PHE A 342 1.12 -17.77 16.45
C PHE A 342 1.91 -19.08 16.27
N LEU A 343 2.66 -19.49 17.29
CA LEU A 343 3.44 -20.72 17.27
C LEU A 343 2.54 -21.96 17.10
N SER A 344 1.49 -22.08 17.91
CA SER A 344 0.54 -23.20 17.81
C SER A 344 -0.19 -23.25 16.47
N THR A 345 -0.51 -22.07 15.88
CA THR A 345 -1.12 -22.00 14.56
C THR A 345 -0.18 -22.54 13.48
N LEU A 346 1.11 -22.16 13.50
CA LEU A 346 2.10 -22.68 12.53
C LEU A 346 2.33 -24.18 12.71
N ASN A 347 2.40 -24.67 13.95
CA ASN A 347 2.54 -26.11 14.25
C ASN A 347 1.34 -26.91 13.73
N SER A 348 0.12 -26.44 13.97
CA SER A 348 -1.11 -27.08 13.47
C SER A 348 -1.14 -27.06 11.94
N TYR A 349 -0.83 -25.92 11.33
CA TYR A 349 -0.83 -25.79 9.87
C TYR A 349 0.20 -26.70 9.21
N TYR A 350 1.41 -26.79 9.77
CA TYR A 350 2.42 -27.74 9.29
C TYR A 350 1.95 -29.19 9.41
N SER A 351 1.37 -29.58 10.56
CA SER A 351 0.81 -30.90 10.74
C SER A 351 -0.28 -31.24 9.73
N ASP A 352 -1.17 -30.29 9.44
CA ASP A 352 -2.22 -30.45 8.44
C ASP A 352 -1.62 -30.66 7.04
N LEU A 353 -0.61 -29.88 6.65
CA LEU A 353 0.07 -30.02 5.36
C LEU A 353 0.73 -31.41 5.20
N ILE A 354 1.45 -31.90 6.22
CA ILE A 354 2.09 -33.22 6.18
C ILE A 354 1.06 -34.35 6.09
N ASN A 355 -0.10 -34.19 6.73
CA ASN A 355 -1.18 -35.16 6.68
C ASN A 355 -2.05 -35.04 5.40
N GLY A 356 -1.65 -34.19 4.46
CA GLY A 356 -2.39 -33.98 3.21
C GLY A 356 -3.68 -33.15 3.34
N VAL A 357 -3.91 -32.56 4.52
CA VAL A 357 -5.03 -31.64 4.76
C VAL A 357 -4.56 -30.24 4.39
N SER A 358 -4.87 -29.80 3.18
CA SER A 358 -4.46 -28.47 2.72
C SER A 358 -5.66 -27.55 2.50
N ILE A 359 -5.48 -26.29 2.81
CA ILE A 359 -6.42 -25.24 2.43
C ILE A 359 -6.36 -25.09 0.90
N SER A 360 -7.48 -25.17 0.21
CA SER A 360 -7.51 -25.05 -1.25
C SER A 360 -7.08 -23.67 -1.71
N ARG A 361 -5.96 -23.58 -2.45
CA ARG A 361 -5.49 -22.31 -3.07
C ARG A 361 -6.56 -21.67 -3.95
N TYR A 362 -7.31 -22.50 -4.67
CA TYR A 362 -8.43 -22.04 -5.50
C TYR A 362 -9.51 -21.35 -4.65
N ASN A 363 -9.89 -21.96 -3.52
CA ASN A 363 -10.93 -21.39 -2.63
C ASN A 363 -10.47 -20.06 -2.02
N ILE A 364 -9.21 -19.96 -1.62
CA ILE A 364 -8.62 -18.70 -1.11
C ILE A 364 -8.73 -17.61 -2.17
N SER A 365 -8.27 -17.89 -3.40
CA SER A 365 -8.30 -16.94 -4.50
C SER A 365 -9.73 -16.55 -4.89
N GLN A 366 -10.67 -17.49 -4.91
CA GLN A 366 -12.09 -17.19 -5.16
C GLN A 366 -12.70 -16.31 -4.07
N TRP A 367 -12.38 -16.59 -2.81
CA TRP A 367 -12.89 -15.81 -1.67
C TRP A 367 -12.51 -14.34 -1.80
N ILE A 368 -11.23 -14.04 -2.11
CA ILE A 368 -10.77 -12.65 -2.24
C ILE A 368 -11.34 -11.99 -3.49
N ASN A 369 -11.42 -12.69 -4.63
CA ASN A 369 -12.00 -12.15 -5.86
C ASN A 369 -13.48 -11.79 -5.67
N ASN A 370 -14.26 -12.57 -4.94
CA ASN A 370 -15.65 -12.29 -4.64
C ASN A 370 -15.82 -11.10 -3.66
N ARG A 371 -14.84 -10.88 -2.78
CA ARG A 371 -14.85 -9.78 -1.81
C ARG A 371 -14.43 -8.45 -2.40
N ILE A 372 -13.60 -8.48 -3.44
CA ILE A 372 -13.14 -7.28 -4.16
C ILE A 372 -14.05 -7.06 -5.37
N ASN A 373 -15.12 -6.30 -5.17
CA ASN A 373 -16.01 -5.94 -6.28
C ASN A 373 -15.53 -4.65 -6.94
N HIS A 374 -14.71 -4.79 -7.99
CA HIS A 374 -14.17 -3.64 -8.72
C HIS A 374 -15.25 -2.76 -9.36
N GLN A 375 -16.41 -3.31 -9.74
CA GLN A 375 -17.46 -2.52 -10.38
C GLN A 375 -18.09 -1.49 -9.42
N TYR A 376 -18.32 -1.87 -8.16
CA TYR A 376 -18.80 -0.91 -7.16
C TYR A 376 -17.74 0.16 -6.87
N LEU A 377 -16.47 -0.25 -6.75
CA LEU A 377 -15.38 0.69 -6.54
C LEU A 377 -15.25 1.71 -7.69
N ILE A 378 -15.44 1.28 -8.94
CA ILE A 378 -15.42 2.19 -10.11
C ILE A 378 -16.46 3.30 -9.94
N ASN A 379 -17.69 2.96 -9.57
CA ASN A 379 -18.76 3.94 -9.39
C ASN A 379 -18.46 4.90 -8.23
N ASP A 380 -17.97 4.39 -7.11
CA ASP A 380 -17.62 5.20 -5.94
C ASP A 380 -16.49 6.19 -6.26
N TYR A 381 -15.47 5.75 -6.99
CA TYR A 381 -14.38 6.64 -7.42
C TYR A 381 -14.82 7.66 -8.47
N ILE A 382 -15.70 7.29 -9.40
CA ILE A 382 -16.29 8.25 -10.35
C ILE A 382 -17.04 9.33 -9.57
N MET A 383 -17.82 8.94 -8.55
CA MET A 383 -18.52 9.89 -7.68
C MET A 383 -17.53 10.77 -6.89
N LEU A 384 -16.45 10.18 -6.35
CA LEU A 384 -15.39 10.93 -5.65
C LEU A 384 -14.75 11.98 -6.57
N PHE A 385 -14.50 11.67 -7.83
CA PHE A 385 -13.84 12.58 -8.78
C PHE A 385 -14.80 13.48 -9.57
N SER A 386 -16.11 13.24 -9.48
CA SER A 386 -17.11 14.14 -10.08
C SER A 386 -17.05 15.51 -9.41
N GLN A 387 -17.27 16.55 -10.20
CA GLN A 387 -17.49 17.88 -9.65
C GLN A 387 -18.92 17.96 -9.12
N ASN A 388 -19.08 18.40 -7.90
CA ASN A 388 -20.35 18.92 -7.40
C ASN A 388 -20.48 20.36 -7.82
#